data_0e903254cb25016f5ae46414a7cafc87
#
_entry.id   0e903254cb25016f5ae46414a7cafc87
#
_cell.length_a   1.000
_cell.length_b   1.000
_cell.length_c   1.000
_cell.angle_alpha   90.00
_cell.angle_beta   90.00
_cell.angle_gamma   90.00
#
_symmetry.space_group_name_H-M   'P 1'
#
loop_
_entity.id
_entity.type
_entity.pdbx_description
1 polymer ?
#
loop_
_entity_poly.entity_id
_entity_poly.type
_entity_poly.pdbx_seq_one_letter_code
_entity_poly.pdbx_strand_id
1 'polypeptide(L)'
;MTNQIESYAAVGLSPTVYGVQKREQIKMNIDHLHSVCKAACWLTSLDLPVRLIVIPEGALQGFTDEVFDMDHQKYVEDIAIDIPGEETNLLGQLAREFNTYLVASAKARETEFPRLFFNSIFLINPQGEIVLRHRKNSPLFPVEHSVCPHDVWDKWTQ
;
A
#
# COMPACT_ATOMS: atom_id res chain seq x y z
N MET A 1 21.95 -14.38 -28.64
CA MET A 1 20.61 -14.70 -28.14
C MET A 1 19.85 -13.37 -28.04
N THR A 2 18.90 -13.13 -28.91
CA THR A 2 18.05 -11.93 -28.85
C THR A 2 17.14 -12.11 -27.63
N ASN A 3 17.32 -11.28 -26.59
CA ASN A 3 16.36 -11.17 -25.51
C ASN A 3 15.03 -10.70 -26.12
N GLN A 4 14.15 -11.63 -26.41
CA GLN A 4 12.80 -11.32 -26.84
C GLN A 4 12.06 -10.80 -25.61
N ILE A 5 11.72 -9.51 -25.61
CA ILE A 5 10.91 -8.91 -24.54
C ILE A 5 9.50 -9.47 -24.72
N GLU A 6 9.04 -10.26 -23.76
CA GLU A 6 7.66 -10.73 -23.74
C GLU A 6 6.71 -9.57 -23.43
N SER A 7 5.64 -9.45 -24.22
CA SER A 7 4.56 -8.50 -23.92
C SER A 7 3.83 -8.92 -22.65
N TYR A 8 3.46 -7.97 -21.82
CA TYR A 8 2.73 -8.20 -20.58
C TYR A 8 1.69 -7.11 -20.32
N ALA A 9 0.76 -7.38 -19.44
CA ALA A 9 -0.21 -6.42 -18.97
C ALA A 9 0.18 -5.87 -17.59
N ALA A 10 0.02 -4.55 -17.44
CA ALA A 10 -0.01 -3.85 -16.16
C ALA A 10 -1.47 -3.45 -15.86
N VAL A 11 -1.95 -3.79 -14.68
CA VAL A 11 -3.34 -3.58 -14.26
C VAL A 11 -3.40 -2.53 -13.16
N GLY A 12 -4.02 -1.39 -13.43
CA GLY A 12 -4.40 -0.40 -12.42
C GLY A 12 -5.80 -0.70 -11.89
N LEU A 13 -5.94 -0.84 -10.57
CA LEU A 13 -7.23 -1.06 -9.94
C LEU A 13 -7.93 0.26 -9.60
N SER A 14 -9.25 0.27 -9.67
CA SER A 14 -10.10 1.35 -9.18
C SER A 14 -11.19 0.77 -8.27
N PRO A 15 -10.81 0.27 -7.06
CA PRO A 15 -11.75 -0.33 -6.14
C PRO A 15 -12.57 0.74 -5.42
N THR A 16 -13.69 0.33 -4.81
CA THR A 16 -14.33 1.14 -3.78
C THR A 16 -13.40 1.24 -2.58
N VAL A 17 -13.17 2.47 -2.10
CA VAL A 17 -12.34 2.75 -0.93
C VAL A 17 -13.22 2.90 0.29
N TYR A 18 -12.98 2.08 1.31
CA TYR A 18 -13.69 2.17 2.60
C TYR A 18 -12.76 2.71 3.67
N GLY A 19 -13.15 3.82 4.30
CA GLY A 19 -12.44 4.36 5.44
C GLY A 19 -12.55 3.44 6.66
N VAL A 20 -11.42 3.24 7.36
CA VAL A 20 -11.37 2.42 8.56
C VAL A 20 -11.19 3.27 9.81
N GLN A 21 -11.74 2.83 10.94
CA GLN A 21 -11.60 3.45 12.25
C GLN A 21 -10.73 2.61 13.20
N LYS A 22 -10.41 1.37 12.80
CA LYS A 22 -9.57 0.42 13.53
C LYS A 22 -8.80 -0.46 12.56
N ARG A 23 -7.61 -0.89 12.96
CA ARG A 23 -6.69 -1.70 12.15
C ARG A 23 -7.32 -3.02 11.67
N GLU A 24 -8.14 -3.67 12.51
CA GLU A 24 -8.77 -4.94 12.15
C GLU A 24 -9.71 -4.83 10.93
N GLN A 25 -10.22 -3.62 10.65
CA GLN A 25 -11.10 -3.37 9.50
C GLN A 25 -10.34 -3.37 8.16
N ILE A 26 -9.01 -3.20 8.19
CA ILE A 26 -8.17 -3.22 6.97
C ILE A 26 -8.28 -4.56 6.25
N LYS A 27 -8.43 -5.65 7.01
CA LYS A 27 -8.62 -6.98 6.41
C LYS A 27 -9.81 -7.03 5.45
N MET A 28 -10.93 -6.38 5.77
CA MET A 28 -12.09 -6.30 4.89
C MET A 28 -11.73 -5.64 3.54
N ASN A 29 -10.95 -4.58 3.58
CA ASN A 29 -10.48 -3.90 2.37
C ASN A 29 -9.54 -4.80 1.55
N ILE A 30 -8.64 -5.54 2.22
CA ILE A 30 -7.76 -6.50 1.53
C ILE A 30 -8.56 -7.65 0.90
N ASP A 31 -9.58 -8.18 1.58
CA ASP A 31 -10.46 -9.22 1.03
C ASP A 31 -11.25 -8.70 -0.20
N HIS A 32 -11.69 -7.43 -0.16
CA HIS A 32 -12.29 -6.77 -1.32
C HIS A 32 -11.28 -6.63 -2.47
N LEU A 33 -10.07 -6.15 -2.19
CA LEU A 33 -9.00 -6.02 -3.17
C LEU A 33 -8.64 -7.37 -3.81
N HIS A 34 -8.60 -8.46 -3.02
CA HIS A 34 -8.40 -9.81 -3.55
C HIS A 34 -9.46 -10.17 -4.60
N SER A 35 -10.72 -9.90 -4.31
CA SER A 35 -11.83 -10.17 -5.24
C SER A 35 -11.71 -9.36 -6.53
N VAL A 36 -11.33 -8.07 -6.42
CA VAL A 36 -11.11 -7.17 -7.58
C VAL A 36 -9.89 -7.63 -8.38
N CYS A 37 -8.77 -7.97 -7.73
CA CYS A 37 -7.58 -8.52 -8.39
C CYS A 37 -7.91 -9.79 -9.18
N LYS A 38 -8.65 -10.71 -8.56
CA LYS A 38 -9.05 -11.96 -9.20
C LYS A 38 -9.84 -11.73 -10.50
N ALA A 39 -10.83 -10.84 -10.46
CA ALA A 39 -11.62 -10.50 -11.64
C ALA A 39 -10.78 -9.82 -12.73
N ALA A 40 -9.94 -8.84 -12.33
CA ALA A 40 -9.11 -8.10 -13.27
C ALA A 40 -8.03 -8.99 -13.91
N CYS A 41 -7.36 -9.82 -13.12
CA CYS A 41 -6.34 -10.76 -13.62
C CYS A 41 -6.97 -11.80 -14.55
N TRP A 42 -8.13 -12.35 -14.19
CA TRP A 42 -8.83 -13.30 -15.04
C TRP A 42 -9.14 -12.69 -16.41
N LEU A 43 -9.75 -11.50 -16.46
CA LEU A 43 -10.09 -10.84 -17.72
C LEU A 43 -8.85 -10.51 -18.55
N THR A 44 -7.83 -9.94 -17.93
CA THR A 44 -6.61 -9.50 -18.63
C THR A 44 -5.78 -10.68 -19.15
N SER A 45 -5.76 -11.79 -18.41
CA SER A 45 -4.99 -12.99 -18.78
C SER A 45 -5.51 -13.72 -20.02
N LEU A 46 -6.67 -13.34 -20.52
CA LEU A 46 -7.19 -13.85 -21.80
C LEU A 46 -6.30 -13.42 -22.99
N ASP A 47 -5.65 -12.27 -22.88
CA ASP A 47 -4.82 -11.71 -23.95
C ASP A 47 -3.31 -11.70 -23.60
N LEU A 48 -2.96 -11.27 -22.39
CA LEU A 48 -1.56 -11.08 -21.96
C LEU A 48 -1.34 -11.53 -20.51
N PRO A 49 -0.14 -12.05 -20.17
CA PRO A 49 0.18 -12.35 -18.80
C PRO A 49 0.24 -11.06 -17.95
N VAL A 50 -0.44 -11.04 -16.83
CA VAL A 50 -0.36 -9.93 -15.88
C VAL A 50 0.98 -10.00 -15.14
N ARG A 51 1.77 -8.93 -15.17
CA ARG A 51 3.05 -8.84 -14.48
C ARG A 51 3.10 -7.77 -13.40
N LEU A 52 2.16 -6.84 -13.41
CA LEU A 52 2.08 -5.76 -12.43
C LEU A 52 0.62 -5.45 -12.11
N ILE A 53 0.33 -5.38 -10.82
CA ILE A 53 -0.94 -4.84 -10.28
C ILE A 53 -0.62 -3.58 -9.49
N VAL A 54 -1.36 -2.51 -9.72
CA VAL A 54 -1.24 -1.26 -8.97
C VAL A 54 -2.54 -0.99 -8.21
N ILE A 55 -2.43 -0.98 -6.89
CA ILE A 55 -3.51 -0.64 -5.96
C ILE A 55 -3.38 0.85 -5.62
N PRO A 56 -4.45 1.65 -5.73
CA PRO A 56 -4.37 3.09 -5.50
C PRO A 56 -4.15 3.46 -4.02
N GLU A 57 -3.74 4.70 -3.80
CA GLU A 57 -3.66 5.30 -2.47
C GLU A 57 -5.01 5.22 -1.75
N GLY A 58 -4.97 4.97 -0.45
CA GLY A 58 -6.16 4.88 0.39
C GLY A 58 -6.88 3.54 0.33
N ALA A 59 -6.58 2.64 -0.60
CA ALA A 59 -7.32 1.40 -0.79
C ALA A 59 -7.31 0.46 0.44
N LEU A 60 -6.29 0.55 1.30
CA LEU A 60 -6.20 -0.25 2.52
C LEU A 60 -6.95 0.37 3.70
N GLN A 61 -6.78 1.68 3.91
CA GLN A 61 -7.20 2.37 5.14
C GLN A 61 -8.23 3.47 4.90
N GLY A 62 -8.49 3.83 3.64
CA GLY A 62 -9.24 5.01 3.29
C GLY A 62 -8.41 6.28 3.52
N PHE A 63 -9.13 7.39 3.72
CA PHE A 63 -8.56 8.71 3.96
C PHE A 63 -8.99 9.25 5.34
N THR A 64 -9.10 8.39 6.34
CA THR A 64 -9.45 8.73 7.72
C THR A 64 -8.29 9.33 8.52
N ASP A 65 -7.16 9.56 7.86
CA ASP A 65 -5.99 10.28 8.38
C ASP A 65 -6.08 11.80 8.13
N GLU A 66 -7.21 12.30 7.68
CA GLU A 66 -7.40 13.74 7.51
C GLU A 66 -7.58 14.45 8.85
N VAL A 67 -7.09 15.68 8.93
CA VAL A 67 -7.12 16.55 10.12
C VAL A 67 -8.48 16.60 10.83
N PHE A 68 -9.56 16.46 10.06
CA PHE A 68 -10.92 16.57 10.60
C PHE A 68 -11.52 15.24 11.08
N ASP A 69 -10.88 14.11 10.76
CA ASP A 69 -11.44 12.78 11.02
C ASP A 69 -10.89 12.17 12.30
N MET A 70 -9.57 12.25 12.50
CA MET A 70 -8.93 11.61 13.64
C MET A 70 -7.67 12.37 14.06
N ASP A 71 -7.40 12.41 15.36
CA ASP A 71 -6.14 12.91 15.91
C ASP A 71 -4.95 12.06 15.45
N HIS A 72 -3.81 12.72 15.20
CA HIS A 72 -2.60 12.06 14.69
C HIS A 72 -2.14 10.89 15.57
N GLN A 73 -2.05 11.10 16.89
CA GLN A 73 -1.57 10.05 17.80
C GLN A 73 -2.54 8.88 17.84
N LYS A 74 -3.84 9.15 17.82
CA LYS A 74 -4.87 8.13 17.76
C LYS A 74 -4.78 7.33 16.46
N TYR A 75 -4.48 7.97 15.32
CA TYR A 75 -4.28 7.27 14.06
C TYR A 75 -3.07 6.34 14.11
N VAL A 76 -1.94 6.78 14.69
CA VAL A 76 -0.74 5.96 14.89
C VAL A 76 -1.05 4.70 15.70
N GLU A 77 -1.84 4.84 16.76
CA GLU A 77 -2.15 3.73 17.69
C GLU A 77 -3.15 2.75 17.10
N ASP A 78 -4.24 3.27 16.52
CA ASP A 78 -5.42 2.48 16.17
C ASP A 78 -5.42 1.96 14.73
N ILE A 79 -4.73 2.65 13.78
CA ILE A 79 -4.89 2.38 12.35
C ILE A 79 -3.57 2.16 11.61
N ALA A 80 -2.50 2.90 11.94
CA ALA A 80 -1.24 2.80 11.21
C ALA A 80 -0.66 1.38 11.30
N ILE A 81 -0.26 0.84 10.14
CA ILE A 81 0.29 -0.52 10.05
C ILE A 81 1.81 -0.53 10.22
N ASP A 82 2.37 -1.71 10.42
CA ASP A 82 3.81 -1.95 10.34
C ASP A 82 4.18 -2.44 8.93
N ILE A 83 5.34 -2.03 8.40
CA ILE A 83 5.88 -2.52 7.14
C ILE A 83 7.33 -3.01 7.36
N PRO A 84 7.62 -4.33 7.26
CA PRO A 84 6.65 -5.43 7.02
C PRO A 84 5.75 -5.70 8.21
N GLY A 85 4.55 -6.22 7.96
CA GLY A 85 3.55 -6.54 8.97
C GLY A 85 2.45 -7.47 8.44
N GLU A 86 1.40 -7.65 9.22
CA GLU A 86 0.29 -8.57 8.89
C GLU A 86 -0.36 -8.22 7.55
N GLU A 87 -0.69 -6.94 7.34
CA GLU A 87 -1.37 -6.47 6.14
C GLU A 87 -0.49 -6.64 4.89
N THR A 88 0.81 -6.35 5.01
CA THR A 88 1.75 -6.57 3.89
C THR A 88 1.98 -8.05 3.61
N ASN A 89 1.88 -8.92 4.61
CA ASN A 89 1.93 -10.37 4.42
C ASN A 89 0.70 -10.87 3.66
N LEU A 90 -0.50 -10.36 3.96
CA LEU A 90 -1.72 -10.67 3.19
C LEU A 90 -1.60 -10.20 1.73
N LEU A 91 -1.09 -8.98 1.49
CA LEU A 91 -0.81 -8.51 0.13
C LEU A 91 0.28 -9.35 -0.56
N GLY A 92 1.27 -9.84 0.18
CA GLY A 92 2.27 -10.78 -0.32
C GLY A 92 1.66 -12.13 -0.76
N GLN A 93 0.58 -12.57 -0.10
CA GLN A 93 -0.17 -13.75 -0.56
C GLN A 93 -0.85 -13.49 -1.91
N LEU A 94 -1.43 -12.30 -2.11
CA LEU A 94 -2.00 -11.91 -3.41
C LEU A 94 -0.92 -11.91 -4.52
N ALA A 95 0.24 -11.30 -4.23
CA ALA A 95 1.35 -11.25 -5.20
C ALA A 95 1.80 -12.66 -5.63
N ARG A 96 1.88 -13.60 -4.67
CA ARG A 96 2.18 -15.01 -4.95
C ARG A 96 1.08 -15.71 -5.74
N GLU A 97 -0.19 -15.54 -5.33
CA GLU A 97 -1.36 -16.18 -5.97
C GLU A 97 -1.44 -15.82 -7.45
N PHE A 98 -1.27 -14.54 -7.78
CA PHE A 98 -1.34 -14.05 -9.16
C PHE A 98 0.00 -14.08 -9.90
N ASN A 99 1.09 -14.50 -9.24
CA ASN A 99 2.46 -14.52 -9.79
C ASN A 99 2.84 -13.18 -10.44
N THR A 100 2.63 -12.07 -9.72
CA THR A 100 2.76 -10.71 -10.24
C THR A 100 3.45 -9.79 -9.22
N TYR A 101 4.05 -8.72 -9.71
CA TYR A 101 4.42 -7.60 -8.86
C TYR A 101 3.16 -6.85 -8.42
N LEU A 102 3.14 -6.39 -7.17
CA LEU A 102 2.02 -5.67 -6.61
C LEU A 102 2.51 -4.37 -5.96
N VAL A 103 2.01 -3.24 -6.43
CA VAL A 103 2.21 -1.92 -5.83
C VAL A 103 1.01 -1.62 -4.94
N ALA A 104 1.27 -1.20 -3.70
CA ALA A 104 0.27 -0.71 -2.78
C ALA A 104 0.80 0.45 -1.94
N SER A 105 -0.08 1.18 -1.30
CA SER A 105 0.29 2.20 -0.32
C SER A 105 -0.45 2.00 0.99
N ALA A 106 0.17 2.46 2.07
CA ALA A 106 -0.43 2.48 3.39
C ALA A 106 0.13 3.59 4.26
N LYS A 107 -0.66 4.03 5.23
CA LYS A 107 -0.23 4.83 6.35
C LYS A 107 0.44 3.89 7.35
N ALA A 108 1.76 4.04 7.51
CA ALA A 108 2.59 3.11 8.27
C ALA A 108 3.42 3.83 9.33
N ARG A 109 3.48 3.24 10.50
CA ARG A 109 4.40 3.65 11.56
C ARG A 109 5.77 3.00 11.37
N GLU A 110 6.77 3.55 12.02
CA GLU A 110 8.14 3.06 11.99
C GLU A 110 8.73 2.98 13.39
N THR A 111 9.58 1.99 13.61
CA THR A 111 10.21 1.76 14.91
C THR A 111 11.05 2.95 15.35
N GLU A 112 11.70 3.62 14.39
CA GLU A 112 12.53 4.80 14.64
C GLU A 112 11.71 6.04 15.04
N PHE A 113 10.43 6.08 14.63
CA PHE A 113 9.51 7.19 14.85
C PHE A 113 8.17 6.70 15.44
N PRO A 114 8.15 6.17 16.67
CA PRO A 114 7.00 5.44 17.21
C PRO A 114 5.73 6.29 17.40
N ARG A 115 5.85 7.60 17.33
CA ARG A 115 4.72 8.54 17.45
C ARG A 115 4.30 9.17 16.13
N LEU A 116 4.89 8.72 15.03
CA LEU A 116 4.64 9.27 13.70
C LEU A 116 4.18 8.15 12.76
N PHE A 117 3.45 8.53 11.72
CA PHE A 117 3.18 7.66 10.60
C PHE A 117 3.50 8.36 9.28
N PHE A 118 3.86 7.56 8.30
CA PHE A 118 4.20 8.00 6.95
C PHE A 118 3.22 7.39 5.96
N ASN A 119 2.82 8.18 4.96
CA ASN A 119 2.15 7.64 3.80
C ASN A 119 3.21 6.99 2.90
N SER A 120 3.22 5.67 2.87
CA SER A 120 4.27 4.89 2.20
C SER A 120 3.70 4.09 1.05
N ILE A 121 4.37 4.13 -0.11
CA ILE A 121 4.15 3.19 -1.21
C ILE A 121 5.21 2.09 -1.15
N PHE A 122 4.84 0.88 -1.51
CA PHE A 122 5.76 -0.26 -1.54
C PHE A 122 5.44 -1.19 -2.71
N LEU A 123 6.48 -1.88 -3.17
CA LEU A 123 6.41 -2.89 -4.23
C LEU A 123 6.69 -4.27 -3.62
N ILE A 124 5.79 -5.19 -3.86
CA ILE A 124 5.90 -6.60 -3.48
C ILE A 124 6.21 -7.41 -4.76
N ASN A 125 7.20 -8.30 -4.68
CA ASN A 125 7.54 -9.18 -5.79
C ASN A 125 6.63 -10.43 -5.83
N PRO A 126 6.69 -11.25 -6.91
CA PRO A 126 5.90 -12.49 -7.02
C PRO A 126 6.19 -13.53 -5.92
N GLN A 127 7.28 -13.40 -5.17
CA GLN A 127 7.62 -14.24 -4.02
C GLN A 127 6.95 -13.72 -2.73
N GLY A 128 6.25 -12.58 -2.81
CA GLY A 128 5.56 -11.94 -1.69
C GLY A 128 6.48 -11.13 -0.78
N GLU A 129 7.64 -10.75 -1.27
CA GLU A 129 8.64 -9.97 -0.54
C GLU A 129 8.55 -8.49 -0.92
N ILE A 130 8.68 -7.60 0.06
CA ILE A 130 8.76 -6.16 -0.19
C ILE A 130 10.16 -5.85 -0.73
N VAL A 131 10.23 -5.40 -1.98
CA VAL A 131 11.50 -5.12 -2.68
C VAL A 131 11.77 -3.62 -2.86
N LEU A 132 10.77 -2.78 -2.63
CA LEU A 132 10.91 -1.33 -2.64
C LEU A 132 9.92 -0.71 -1.65
N ARG A 133 10.36 0.34 -0.97
CA ARG A 133 9.52 1.21 -0.15
C ARG A 133 9.92 2.65 -0.36
N HIS A 134 8.92 3.53 -0.49
CA HIS A 134 9.13 4.97 -0.59
C HIS A 134 8.08 5.70 0.25
N ARG A 135 8.49 6.74 0.97
CA ARG A 135 7.61 7.61 1.75
C ARG A 135 7.19 8.79 0.89
N LYS A 136 5.91 9.16 0.97
CA LYS A 136 5.36 10.33 0.28
C LYS A 136 6.14 11.59 0.70
N ASN A 137 6.73 12.27 -0.27
CA ASN A 137 7.57 13.45 0.00
C ASN A 137 6.74 14.70 0.31
N SER A 138 5.53 14.79 -0.22
CA SER A 138 4.66 15.96 -0.08
C SER A 138 3.24 15.53 0.26
N PRO A 139 2.95 15.25 1.55
CA PRO A 139 1.57 15.11 2.03
C PRO A 139 0.75 16.37 1.71
N LEU A 140 -0.56 16.23 1.56
CA LEU A 140 -1.44 17.35 1.28
C LEU A 140 -1.64 18.20 2.54
N PHE A 141 -0.73 19.13 2.78
CA PHE A 141 -0.85 20.06 3.91
C PHE A 141 -1.97 21.10 3.66
N PRO A 142 -2.80 21.43 4.65
CA PRO A 142 -2.82 20.93 6.04
C PRO A 142 -3.78 19.77 6.27
N VAL A 143 -4.23 19.11 5.23
CA VAL A 143 -5.29 18.08 5.29
C VAL A 143 -4.78 16.75 5.82
N GLU A 144 -3.70 16.23 5.23
CA GLU A 144 -3.10 14.97 5.68
C GLU A 144 -2.25 15.15 6.95
N HIS A 145 -2.37 14.23 7.88
CA HIS A 145 -1.55 14.17 9.09
C HIS A 145 -0.25 13.39 8.93
N SER A 146 -0.08 12.64 7.85
CA SER A 146 1.16 11.91 7.62
C SER A 146 2.35 12.86 7.54
N VAL A 147 3.46 12.48 8.17
CA VAL A 147 4.68 13.27 8.11
C VAL A 147 5.45 12.96 6.84
N CYS A 148 6.19 13.95 6.35
CA CYS A 148 7.10 13.76 5.23
C CYS A 148 8.54 13.48 5.71
N PRO A 149 9.43 12.97 4.84
CA PRO A 149 10.84 12.78 5.18
C PRO A 149 11.53 14.04 5.72
N HIS A 150 11.16 15.22 5.23
CA HIS A 150 11.75 16.49 5.66
C HIS A 150 11.41 16.85 7.11
N ASP A 151 10.26 16.40 7.64
CA ASP A 151 9.86 16.67 9.03
C ASP A 151 10.75 15.96 10.05
N VAL A 152 11.49 14.94 9.61
CA VAL A 152 12.36 14.10 10.45
C VAL A 152 13.81 14.11 9.96
N TRP A 153 14.17 15.01 9.06
CA TRP A 153 15.46 15.07 8.39
C TRP A 153 16.65 15.06 9.35
N ASP A 154 16.58 15.84 10.41
CA ASP A 154 17.65 15.94 11.40
C ASP A 154 17.96 14.62 12.09
N LYS A 155 17.00 13.72 12.20
CA LYS A 155 17.20 12.38 12.76
C LYS A 155 17.78 11.39 11.76
N TRP A 156 17.60 11.62 10.46
CA TRP A 156 18.12 10.73 9.42
C TRP A 156 19.54 11.11 8.99
N THR A 157 19.98 12.31 9.28
CA THR A 157 21.31 12.79 8.92
C THR A 157 22.33 12.67 10.05
N GLN A 158 21.92 12.17 11.22
CA GLN A 158 22.81 11.84 12.35
C GLN A 158 23.22 10.37 12.30
#